data_ce051d53c822e6d4e3e846983fd0fff7
#
_entry.id   ce051d53c822e6d4e3e846983fd0fff7
#
_cell.length_a   1.000
_cell.length_b   1.000
_cell.length_c   1.000
_cell.angle_alpha   90.00
_cell.angle_beta   90.00
_cell.angle_gamma   90.00
#
_symmetry.space_group_name_H-M   'P 1'
#
loop_
_entity.id
_entity.type
_entity.pdbx_description
1 polymer ?
#
loop_
_entity_poly.entity_id
_entity_poly.type
_entity_poly.pdbx_seq_one_letter_code
_entity_poly.pdbx_strand_id
1 'polypeptide(L)'
;YPLVIYFIDFNCNKINLNQVLNSDSILVQLFKTELLNNKNLNIDTIIKAKKIAPYNDLINLVLNLKIEEGLVDINNTKFSWSDNVDFQISNSLIYVKDYNLVLDGNIIIEIYDIYEIYKYFKTPRNYRKEIKKIKLNFAYNFDQKITTLNSIEIDGLMNQKVNQILNQFVSKDTLLQNRVYFKNLINEALKSYSG
;
A
#
# COMPACT_ATOMS: atom_id res chain seq x y z
N TYR A 1 22.85 -16.20 -22.83
CA TYR A 1 23.35 -16.08 -21.44
C TYR A 1 22.39 -16.86 -20.54
N PRO A 2 22.87 -17.59 -19.53
CA PRO A 2 21.98 -18.34 -18.66
C PRO A 2 21.09 -17.38 -17.88
N LEU A 3 19.78 -17.56 -18.00
CA LEU A 3 18.80 -16.91 -17.16
C LEU A 3 18.93 -17.48 -15.74
N VAL A 4 19.22 -16.62 -14.77
CA VAL A 4 19.31 -17.04 -13.36
C VAL A 4 17.94 -16.80 -12.72
N ILE A 5 17.32 -17.84 -12.23
CA ILE A 5 16.00 -17.79 -11.57
C ILE A 5 16.17 -18.20 -10.11
N TYR A 6 15.76 -17.34 -9.19
CA TYR A 6 15.73 -17.60 -7.76
C TYR A 6 14.30 -17.63 -7.24
N PHE A 7 13.93 -18.67 -6.50
CA PHE A 7 12.68 -18.75 -5.76
C PHE A 7 12.97 -18.73 -4.27
N ILE A 8 12.38 -17.80 -3.55
CA ILE A 8 12.61 -17.61 -2.12
C ILE A 8 11.24 -17.56 -1.41
N ASP A 9 11.03 -18.43 -0.42
CA ASP A 9 9.81 -18.45 0.41
C ASP A 9 10.21 -18.29 1.88
N PHE A 10 9.73 -17.23 2.53
CA PHE A 10 9.94 -16.93 3.93
C PHE A 10 8.63 -16.97 4.71
N ASN A 11 8.63 -17.66 5.83
CA ASN A 11 7.51 -17.68 6.76
C ASN A 11 7.95 -17.13 8.12
N CYS A 12 7.24 -16.14 8.64
CA CYS A 12 7.51 -15.54 9.94
C CYS A 12 6.23 -15.25 10.72
N ASN A 13 6.34 -15.14 12.04
CA ASN A 13 5.18 -14.78 12.86
C ASN A 13 4.88 -13.28 12.79
N LYS A 14 5.91 -12.45 12.64
CA LYS A 14 5.78 -10.98 12.65
C LYS A 14 6.84 -10.34 11.76
N ILE A 15 6.43 -9.38 10.96
CA ILE A 15 7.30 -8.52 10.17
C ILE A 15 7.15 -7.06 10.63
N ASN A 16 8.27 -6.33 10.67
CA ASN A 16 8.24 -4.89 10.95
C ASN A 16 8.50 -4.12 9.65
N LEU A 17 7.42 -3.68 9.01
CA LEU A 17 7.52 -2.96 7.74
C LEU A 17 8.29 -1.64 7.87
N ASN A 18 8.22 -0.95 9.00
CA ASN A 18 8.99 0.28 9.21
C ASN A 18 10.50 0.04 9.16
N GLN A 19 10.97 -1.13 9.56
CA GLN A 19 12.39 -1.48 9.45
C GLN A 19 12.76 -1.91 8.03
N VAL A 20 11.88 -2.66 7.36
CA VAL A 20 12.13 -3.18 6.01
C VAL A 20 12.08 -2.06 4.97
N LEU A 21 11.14 -1.13 5.11
CA LEU A 21 10.89 -0.04 4.16
C LEU A 21 11.58 1.28 4.54
N ASN A 22 12.44 1.28 5.57
CA ASN A 22 13.22 2.46 5.90
C ASN A 22 14.23 2.76 4.78
N SER A 23 14.42 4.04 4.46
CA SER A 23 15.41 4.51 3.47
C SER A 23 16.82 3.95 3.71
N ASP A 24 17.20 3.71 4.97
CA ASP A 24 18.50 3.20 5.37
C ASP A 24 18.55 1.66 5.41
N SER A 25 17.44 0.98 5.11
CA SER A 25 17.44 -0.49 5.08
C SER A 25 18.26 -1.03 3.92
N ILE A 26 18.87 -2.19 4.13
CA ILE A 26 19.69 -2.87 3.10
C ILE A 26 18.83 -3.10 1.83
N LEU A 27 17.57 -3.45 1.99
CA LEU A 27 16.66 -3.71 0.87
C LEU A 27 16.45 -2.46 0.02
N VAL A 28 16.09 -1.33 0.66
CA VAL A 28 15.88 -0.05 -0.04
C VAL A 28 17.16 0.43 -0.71
N GLN A 29 18.29 0.34 -0.01
CA GLN A 29 19.60 0.69 -0.59
C GLN A 29 19.95 -0.20 -1.78
N LEU A 30 19.68 -1.49 -1.72
CA LEU A 30 19.93 -2.42 -2.82
C LEU A 30 19.10 -2.05 -4.06
N PHE A 31 17.82 -1.70 -3.89
CA PHE A 31 16.98 -1.24 -5.00
C PHE A 31 17.49 0.09 -5.59
N LYS A 32 18.00 1.01 -4.78
CA LYS A 32 18.55 2.29 -5.24
C LYS A 32 19.83 2.15 -6.05
N THR A 33 20.60 1.10 -5.85
CA THR A 33 21.81 0.85 -6.66
C THR A 33 21.51 0.38 -8.07
N GLU A 34 20.24 0.05 -8.36
CA GLU A 34 19.80 -0.53 -9.64
C GLU A 34 20.53 -1.83 -10.04
N LEU A 35 21.30 -2.43 -9.13
CA LEU A 35 22.00 -3.71 -9.38
C LEU A 35 21.02 -4.84 -9.72
N LEU A 36 19.79 -4.74 -9.21
CA LEU A 36 18.74 -5.71 -9.48
C LEU A 36 18.03 -5.48 -10.83
N ASN A 37 18.30 -4.35 -11.51
CA ASN A 37 17.74 -4.03 -12.83
C ASN A 37 18.49 -4.76 -13.97
N ASN A 38 18.96 -5.95 -13.67
CA ASN A 38 19.67 -6.79 -14.64
C ASN A 38 18.69 -7.68 -15.38
N LYS A 39 18.62 -7.56 -16.72
CA LYS A 39 17.71 -8.32 -17.58
C LYS A 39 17.90 -9.85 -17.53
N ASN A 40 19.05 -10.31 -17.01
CA ASN A 40 19.35 -11.74 -16.87
C ASN A 40 19.04 -12.28 -15.46
N LEU A 41 18.52 -11.42 -14.56
CA LEU A 41 18.20 -11.78 -13.18
C LEU A 41 16.69 -11.82 -12.98
N ASN A 42 16.18 -12.98 -12.64
CA ASN A 42 14.81 -13.15 -12.22
C ASN A 42 14.77 -13.67 -10.80
N ILE A 43 14.06 -12.96 -9.93
CA ILE A 43 13.86 -13.34 -8.52
C ILE A 43 12.36 -13.30 -8.24
N ASP A 44 11.85 -14.38 -7.67
CA ASP A 44 10.49 -14.48 -7.17
C ASP A 44 10.55 -14.79 -5.67
N THR A 45 10.09 -13.84 -4.85
CA THR A 45 10.17 -13.94 -3.40
C THR A 45 8.78 -13.81 -2.78
N ILE A 46 8.39 -14.78 -1.98
CA ILE A 46 7.15 -14.76 -1.21
C ILE A 46 7.50 -14.69 0.27
N ILE A 47 7.02 -13.64 0.96
CA ILE A 47 7.17 -13.49 2.39
C ILE A 47 5.78 -13.53 3.04
N LYS A 48 5.55 -14.52 3.90
CA LYS A 48 4.31 -14.69 4.66
C LYS A 48 4.54 -14.31 6.11
N ALA A 49 3.70 -13.41 6.64
CA ALA A 49 3.74 -13.01 8.03
C ALA A 49 2.33 -12.97 8.64
N LYS A 50 2.18 -13.56 9.83
CA LYS A 50 0.88 -13.55 10.52
C LYS A 50 0.49 -12.17 11.02
N LYS A 51 1.47 -11.33 11.39
CA LYS A 51 1.26 -9.98 11.94
C LYS A 51 2.19 -8.96 11.32
N ILE A 52 1.70 -7.73 11.17
CA ILE A 52 2.45 -6.60 10.64
C ILE A 52 2.66 -5.57 11.75
N ALA A 53 3.91 -5.38 12.20
CA ALA A 53 4.26 -4.36 13.17
C ALA A 53 4.43 -2.99 12.48
N PRO A 54 4.09 -1.90 13.18
CA PRO A 54 3.59 -1.80 14.56
C PRO A 54 2.08 -1.97 14.71
N TYR A 55 1.36 -2.31 13.65
CA TYR A 55 -0.10 -2.36 13.59
C TYR A 55 -0.59 -3.76 13.99
N ASN A 56 -1.17 -3.89 15.19
CA ASN A 56 -1.62 -5.21 15.67
C ASN A 56 -2.82 -5.77 14.91
N ASP A 57 -3.62 -4.91 14.29
CA ASP A 57 -4.83 -5.29 13.57
C ASP A 57 -4.55 -5.65 12.10
N LEU A 58 -3.33 -5.41 11.61
CA LEU A 58 -2.90 -5.84 10.28
C LEU A 58 -2.29 -7.24 10.36
N ILE A 59 -2.87 -8.16 9.63
CA ILE A 59 -2.58 -9.60 9.70
C ILE A 59 -2.47 -10.22 8.31
N ASN A 60 -2.02 -11.47 8.28
CA ASN A 60 -2.04 -12.34 7.10
C ASN A 60 -1.33 -11.75 5.88
N LEU A 61 -0.16 -11.11 6.10
CA LEU A 61 0.64 -10.60 4.98
C LEU A 61 1.14 -11.75 4.11
N VAL A 62 0.91 -11.62 2.81
CA VAL A 62 1.59 -12.36 1.74
C VAL A 62 2.22 -11.31 0.83
N LEU A 63 3.48 -11.00 1.06
CA LEU A 63 4.25 -10.07 0.23
C LEU A 63 4.87 -10.87 -0.92
N ASN A 64 4.50 -10.52 -2.15
CA ASN A 64 5.12 -11.03 -3.37
C ASN A 64 6.06 -9.97 -3.91
N LEU A 65 7.35 -10.26 -3.93
CA LEU A 65 8.37 -9.40 -4.55
C LEU A 65 8.90 -10.11 -5.79
N LYS A 66 8.70 -9.51 -6.95
CA LYS A 66 9.16 -10.05 -8.21
C LYS A 66 10.18 -9.10 -8.84
N ILE A 67 11.27 -9.68 -9.33
CA ILE A 67 12.25 -9.01 -10.17
C ILE A 67 12.31 -9.80 -11.47
N GLU A 68 11.93 -9.19 -12.56
CA GLU A 68 11.89 -9.82 -13.89
C GLU A 68 12.31 -8.83 -14.95
N GLU A 69 13.30 -9.22 -15.78
CA GLU A 69 13.82 -8.39 -16.87
C GLU A 69 14.24 -6.96 -16.44
N GLY A 70 14.71 -6.81 -15.20
CA GLY A 70 15.11 -5.50 -14.64
C GLY A 70 13.95 -4.68 -14.07
N LEU A 71 12.72 -5.20 -14.07
CA LEU A 71 11.57 -4.58 -13.43
C LEU A 71 11.35 -5.19 -12.04
N VAL A 72 11.03 -4.35 -11.09
CA VAL A 72 10.76 -4.74 -9.70
C VAL A 72 9.32 -4.40 -9.36
N ASP A 73 8.53 -5.38 -8.96
CA ASP A 73 7.15 -5.19 -8.54
C ASP A 73 6.79 -5.96 -7.27
N ILE A 74 5.68 -5.58 -6.66
CA ILE A 74 5.08 -6.26 -5.52
C ILE A 74 3.62 -6.64 -5.80
N ASN A 75 3.31 -6.95 -7.05
CA ASN A 75 1.98 -7.33 -7.47
C ASN A 75 1.46 -8.55 -6.70
N ASN A 76 0.13 -8.59 -6.50
CA ASN A 76 -0.54 -9.62 -5.72
C ASN A 76 -0.13 -9.71 -4.24
N THR A 77 0.59 -8.72 -3.72
CA THR A 77 0.78 -8.58 -2.27
C THR A 77 -0.57 -8.38 -1.60
N LYS A 78 -0.84 -9.17 -0.56
CA LYS A 78 -2.12 -9.16 0.18
C LYS A 78 -1.88 -9.06 1.67
N PHE A 79 -2.80 -8.40 2.36
CA PHE A 79 -2.89 -8.40 3.82
C PHE A 79 -4.30 -8.02 4.23
N SER A 80 -4.65 -8.26 5.49
CA SER A 80 -6.01 -7.99 6.02
C SER A 80 -5.95 -7.05 7.21
N TRP A 81 -7.01 -6.27 7.40
CA TRP A 81 -7.28 -5.57 8.65
C TRP A 81 -8.35 -6.33 9.41
N SER A 82 -7.90 -7.12 10.38
CA SER A 82 -8.73 -8.13 11.02
C SER A 82 -9.44 -9.00 9.97
N ASP A 83 -10.68 -9.41 10.21
CA ASP A 83 -11.48 -10.17 9.26
C ASP A 83 -12.46 -9.28 8.45
N ASN A 84 -12.30 -7.96 8.53
CA ASN A 84 -13.30 -7.01 8.01
C ASN A 84 -12.91 -6.41 6.67
N VAL A 85 -11.61 -6.35 6.35
CA VAL A 85 -11.10 -5.69 5.16
C VAL A 85 -9.89 -6.41 4.63
N ASP A 86 -9.88 -6.70 3.33
CA ASP A 86 -8.72 -7.21 2.61
C ASP A 86 -8.10 -6.13 1.73
N PHE A 87 -6.80 -6.14 1.67
CA PHE A 87 -6.00 -5.26 0.81
C PHE A 87 -5.21 -6.09 -0.18
N GLN A 88 -5.19 -5.65 -1.43
CA GLN A 88 -4.36 -6.24 -2.47
C GLN A 88 -3.64 -5.15 -3.26
N ILE A 89 -2.33 -5.31 -3.46
CA ILE A 89 -1.54 -4.44 -4.34
C ILE A 89 -1.54 -5.02 -5.76
N SER A 90 -1.71 -4.14 -6.74
CA SER A 90 -1.70 -4.49 -8.16
C SER A 90 -1.11 -3.36 -9.01
N ASN A 91 -0.64 -3.70 -10.19
CA ASN A 91 -0.01 -2.77 -11.14
C ASN A 91 1.07 -1.92 -10.46
N SER A 92 1.88 -2.58 -9.63
CA SER A 92 2.95 -1.92 -8.88
C SER A 92 4.27 -1.94 -9.65
N LEU A 93 5.06 -0.90 -9.44
CA LEU A 93 6.42 -0.81 -9.95
C LEU A 93 7.30 -0.08 -8.93
N ILE A 94 8.48 -0.62 -8.64
CA ILE A 94 9.51 0.02 -7.82
C ILE A 94 10.63 0.46 -8.77
N TYR A 95 10.96 1.75 -8.74
CA TYR A 95 11.97 2.34 -9.62
C TYR A 95 12.66 3.55 -8.98
N VAL A 96 13.78 3.97 -9.54
CA VAL A 96 14.50 5.18 -9.11
C VAL A 96 14.07 6.35 -9.98
N LYS A 97 13.65 7.45 -9.34
CA LYS A 97 13.31 8.72 -9.97
C LYS A 97 13.96 9.87 -9.20
N ASP A 98 14.75 10.69 -9.89
CA ASP A 98 15.44 11.85 -9.30
C ASP A 98 16.21 11.45 -8.02
N TYR A 99 16.97 10.34 -8.08
CA TYR A 99 17.73 9.72 -6.98
C TYR A 99 16.89 9.21 -5.81
N ASN A 100 15.56 9.23 -5.91
CA ASN A 100 14.66 8.68 -4.90
C ASN A 100 14.11 7.33 -5.35
N LEU A 101 13.99 6.39 -4.43
CA LEU A 101 13.26 5.16 -4.67
C LEU A 101 11.75 5.44 -4.55
N VAL A 102 11.00 5.03 -5.57
CA VAL A 102 9.54 5.23 -5.65
C VAL A 102 8.85 3.90 -5.88
N LEU A 103 7.75 3.68 -5.19
CA LEU A 103 6.79 2.61 -5.45
C LEU A 103 5.49 3.25 -5.96
N ASP A 104 5.11 2.96 -7.20
CA ASP A 104 3.79 3.26 -7.76
C ASP A 104 2.93 2.02 -7.75
N GLY A 105 1.60 2.19 -7.67
CA GLY A 105 0.70 1.06 -7.78
C GLY A 105 -0.75 1.39 -7.47
N ASN A 106 -1.56 0.34 -7.47
CA ASN A 106 -2.94 0.40 -7.01
C ASN A 106 -3.09 -0.44 -5.74
N ILE A 107 -3.87 0.07 -4.78
CA ILE A 107 -4.38 -0.70 -3.65
C ILE A 107 -5.86 -0.96 -3.91
N ILE A 108 -6.24 -2.22 -3.94
CA ILE A 108 -7.63 -2.68 -3.97
C ILE A 108 -8.00 -3.03 -2.53
N ILE A 109 -9.07 -2.44 -2.04
CA ILE A 109 -9.60 -2.63 -0.68
C ILE A 109 -10.97 -3.27 -0.82
N GLU A 110 -11.12 -4.50 -0.34
CA GLU A 110 -12.39 -5.22 -0.29
C GLU A 110 -12.93 -5.19 1.15
N ILE A 111 -14.17 -4.72 1.31
CA ILE A 111 -14.77 -4.42 2.60
C ILE A 111 -15.90 -5.41 2.85
N TYR A 112 -15.77 -6.22 3.91
CA TYR A 112 -16.77 -7.21 4.32
C TYR A 112 -17.68 -6.66 5.41
N ASP A 113 -17.14 -5.84 6.32
CA ASP A 113 -17.92 -5.12 7.33
C ASP A 113 -17.54 -3.64 7.38
N ILE A 114 -18.33 -2.81 6.69
CA ILE A 114 -18.14 -1.36 6.66
C ILE A 114 -18.44 -0.70 8.02
N TYR A 115 -19.26 -1.33 8.88
CA TYR A 115 -19.62 -0.75 10.17
C TYR A 115 -18.45 -0.73 11.14
N GLU A 116 -17.54 -1.72 11.09
CA GLU A 116 -16.32 -1.71 11.88
C GLU A 116 -15.38 -0.57 11.45
N ILE A 117 -15.33 -0.25 10.15
CA ILE A 117 -14.60 0.92 9.64
C ILE A 117 -15.20 2.21 10.23
N TYR A 118 -16.52 2.37 10.18
CA TYR A 118 -17.20 3.53 10.73
C TYR A 118 -17.01 3.68 12.24
N LYS A 119 -16.98 2.59 12.98
CA LYS A 119 -16.70 2.56 14.40
C LYS A 119 -15.26 2.98 14.70
N TYR A 120 -14.29 2.44 13.96
CA TYR A 120 -12.88 2.78 14.12
C TYR A 120 -12.61 4.27 13.85
N PHE A 121 -13.15 4.81 12.74
CA PHE A 121 -13.00 6.22 12.40
C PHE A 121 -14.00 7.14 13.12
N LYS A 122 -14.90 6.60 13.95
CA LYS A 122 -16.00 7.35 14.62
C LYS A 122 -16.78 8.19 13.60
N THR A 123 -17.12 7.61 12.46
CA THR A 123 -17.84 8.29 11.37
C THR A 123 -19.26 8.65 11.80
N PRO A 124 -19.69 9.92 11.66
CA PRO A 124 -21.05 10.35 11.95
C PRO A 124 -22.07 9.56 11.12
N ARG A 125 -23.24 9.28 11.71
CA ARG A 125 -24.28 8.42 11.07
C ARG A 125 -24.74 8.94 9.71
N ASN A 126 -24.83 10.26 9.55
CA ASN A 126 -25.24 10.92 8.31
C ASN A 126 -24.22 10.84 7.17
N TYR A 127 -22.97 10.41 7.45
CA TYR A 127 -21.92 10.23 6.43
C TYR A 127 -21.69 8.76 6.07
N ARG A 128 -22.41 7.84 6.73
CA ARG A 128 -22.25 6.41 6.50
C ARG A 128 -22.94 6.02 5.20
N LYS A 129 -22.20 5.37 4.31
CA LYS A 129 -22.66 4.85 3.02
C LYS A 129 -22.29 3.38 2.93
N GLU A 130 -23.04 2.62 2.16
CA GLU A 130 -22.64 1.27 1.83
C GLU A 130 -21.48 1.34 0.81
N ILE A 131 -20.33 0.77 1.15
CA ILE A 131 -19.15 0.71 0.31
C ILE A 131 -18.58 -0.70 0.42
N LYS A 132 -18.38 -1.36 -0.71
CA LYS A 132 -17.87 -2.74 -0.77
C LYS A 132 -16.44 -2.81 -1.27
N LYS A 133 -16.07 -1.89 -2.18
CA LYS A 133 -14.76 -1.93 -2.81
C LYS A 133 -14.22 -0.53 -3.05
N ILE A 134 -12.95 -0.34 -2.73
CA ILE A 134 -12.24 0.90 -3.04
C ILE A 134 -10.96 0.51 -3.81
N LYS A 135 -10.67 1.25 -4.87
CA LYS A 135 -9.39 1.17 -5.58
C LYS A 135 -8.71 2.52 -5.51
N LEU A 136 -7.50 2.53 -4.98
CA LEU A 136 -6.64 3.70 -4.83
C LEU A 136 -5.43 3.58 -5.73
N ASN A 137 -5.14 4.60 -6.54
CA ASN A 137 -3.83 4.73 -7.16
C ASN A 137 -2.94 5.58 -6.27
N PHE A 138 -1.73 5.12 -5.99
CA PHE A 138 -0.81 5.77 -5.07
C PHE A 138 0.62 5.77 -5.60
N ALA A 139 1.41 6.69 -5.09
CA ALA A 139 2.87 6.67 -5.18
C ALA A 139 3.47 6.87 -3.78
N TYR A 140 4.51 6.10 -3.44
CA TYR A 140 5.25 6.24 -2.20
C TYR A 140 6.73 6.51 -2.48
N ASN A 141 7.26 7.63 -1.99
CA ASN A 141 8.66 7.96 -2.04
C ASN A 141 9.34 7.52 -0.75
N PHE A 142 10.25 6.54 -0.83
CA PHE A 142 10.92 5.96 0.34
C PHE A 142 11.89 6.93 1.02
N ASP A 143 12.53 7.81 0.27
CA ASP A 143 13.53 8.75 0.79
C ASP A 143 12.86 9.92 1.51
N GLN A 144 11.82 10.48 0.90
CA GLN A 144 11.08 11.61 1.45
C GLN A 144 10.01 11.18 2.44
N LYS A 145 9.66 9.89 2.45
CA LYS A 145 8.57 9.31 3.22
C LYS A 145 7.24 10.01 2.94
N ILE A 146 6.95 10.22 1.65
CA ILE A 146 5.74 10.89 1.19
C ILE A 146 4.89 9.90 0.42
N THR A 147 3.62 9.80 0.80
CA THR A 147 2.58 9.10 0.04
C THR A 147 1.75 10.10 -0.72
N THR A 148 1.59 9.91 -2.03
CA THR A 148 0.67 10.66 -2.87
C THR A 148 -0.47 9.73 -3.30
N LEU A 149 -1.71 10.21 -3.19
CA LEU A 149 -2.89 9.51 -3.70
C LEU A 149 -3.34 10.21 -4.98
N ASN A 150 -3.31 9.50 -6.11
CA ASN A 150 -3.55 10.09 -7.42
C ASN A 150 -5.02 9.98 -7.84
N SER A 151 -5.66 8.84 -7.55
CA SER A 151 -7.08 8.65 -7.86
C SER A 151 -7.73 7.63 -6.93
N ILE A 152 -9.06 7.74 -6.78
CA ILE A 152 -9.90 6.80 -6.06
C ILE A 152 -11.12 6.43 -6.90
N GLU A 153 -11.42 5.14 -6.92
CA GLU A 153 -12.68 4.58 -7.40
C GLU A 153 -13.38 3.91 -6.20
N ILE A 154 -14.66 4.17 -6.03
CA ILE A 154 -15.50 3.55 -5.00
C ILE A 154 -16.60 2.78 -5.71
N ASP A 155 -16.68 1.46 -5.47
CA ASP A 155 -17.61 0.53 -6.11
C ASP A 155 -17.62 0.64 -7.65
N GLY A 156 -16.41 0.88 -8.23
CA GLY A 156 -16.21 1.00 -9.67
C GLY A 156 -16.51 2.38 -10.25
N LEU A 157 -16.88 3.36 -9.43
CA LEU A 157 -17.18 4.71 -9.86
C LEU A 157 -16.13 5.72 -9.37
N MET A 158 -15.65 6.56 -10.28
CA MET A 158 -14.82 7.71 -9.91
C MET A 158 -15.69 8.83 -9.34
N ASN A 159 -15.34 9.32 -8.15
CA ASN A 159 -15.99 10.49 -7.56
C ASN A 159 -15.03 11.68 -7.56
N GLN A 160 -15.32 12.69 -8.41
CA GLN A 160 -14.44 13.85 -8.57
C GLN A 160 -14.25 14.65 -7.28
N LYS A 161 -15.28 14.78 -6.44
CA LYS A 161 -15.19 15.51 -5.16
C LYS A 161 -14.28 14.81 -4.18
N VAL A 162 -14.41 13.48 -4.09
CA VAL A 162 -13.55 12.66 -3.24
C VAL A 162 -12.12 12.71 -3.76
N ASN A 163 -11.92 12.61 -5.07
CA ASN A 163 -10.58 12.75 -5.69
C ASN A 163 -9.93 14.10 -5.37
N GLN A 164 -10.66 15.21 -5.43
CA GLN A 164 -10.13 16.53 -5.07
C GLN A 164 -9.67 16.60 -3.61
N ILE A 165 -10.42 16.01 -2.68
CA ILE A 165 -10.04 15.96 -1.27
C ILE A 165 -8.76 15.14 -1.09
N LEU A 166 -8.66 13.99 -1.77
CA LEU A 166 -7.51 13.11 -1.66
C LEU A 166 -6.25 13.67 -2.35
N ASN A 167 -6.41 14.38 -3.48
CA ASN A 167 -5.29 15.02 -4.17
C ASN A 167 -4.64 16.16 -3.34
N GLN A 168 -5.36 16.71 -2.37
CA GLN A 168 -4.80 17.62 -1.38
C GLN A 168 -4.02 16.89 -0.29
N PHE A 169 -4.14 15.55 -0.24
CA PHE A 169 -3.47 14.70 0.72
C PHE A 169 -2.08 14.33 0.21
N VAL A 170 -1.09 15.11 0.62
CA VAL A 170 0.31 14.73 0.55
C VAL A 170 0.74 14.33 1.95
N SER A 171 0.87 13.03 2.17
CA SER A 171 1.23 12.50 3.48
C SER A 171 2.75 12.37 3.59
N LYS A 172 3.34 13.13 4.51
CA LYS A 172 4.60 12.72 5.13
C LYS A 172 4.27 11.61 6.15
N ASP A 173 5.15 10.64 6.36
CA ASP A 173 4.94 9.52 7.30
C ASP A 173 4.40 9.95 8.67
N THR A 174 4.81 11.12 9.15
CA THR A 174 4.29 11.74 10.38
C THR A 174 2.79 12.02 10.35
N LEU A 175 2.19 12.19 9.18
CA LEU A 175 0.75 12.47 9.02
C LEU A 175 -0.08 11.17 9.03
N LEU A 176 0.42 10.08 8.45
CA LEU A 176 -0.22 8.76 8.57
C LEU A 176 -0.22 8.25 10.01
N GLN A 177 0.80 8.61 10.80
CA GLN A 177 0.86 8.33 12.24
C GLN A 177 -0.10 9.21 13.04
N ASN A 178 -0.52 10.36 12.51
CA ASN A 178 -1.51 11.22 13.15
C ASN A 178 -2.92 10.70 12.89
N ARG A 179 -3.40 9.82 13.79
CA ARG A 179 -4.75 9.21 13.72
C ARG A 179 -5.88 10.24 13.59
N VAL A 180 -5.72 11.41 14.17
CA VAL A 180 -6.75 12.47 14.12
C VAL A 180 -6.85 13.04 12.71
N TYR A 181 -5.71 13.35 12.09
CA TYR A 181 -5.66 13.86 10.74
C TYR A 181 -6.23 12.85 9.73
N PHE A 182 -5.78 11.60 9.79
CA PHE A 182 -6.27 10.53 8.91
C PHE A 182 -7.76 10.27 9.08
N LYS A 183 -8.24 10.26 10.33
CA LYS A 183 -9.67 10.16 10.64
C LYS A 183 -10.48 11.32 10.01
N ASN A 184 -10.00 12.55 10.12
CA ASN A 184 -10.68 13.71 9.55
C ASN A 184 -10.74 13.61 8.03
N LEU A 185 -9.63 13.23 7.38
CA LEU A 185 -9.58 13.00 5.94
C LEU A 185 -10.62 11.98 5.48
N ILE A 186 -10.68 10.80 6.13
CA ILE A 186 -11.66 9.76 5.79
C ILE A 186 -13.09 10.28 5.98
N ASN A 187 -13.38 11.00 7.07
CA ASN A 187 -14.71 11.54 7.31
C ASN A 187 -15.10 12.63 6.30
N GLU A 188 -14.16 13.49 5.87
CA GLU A 188 -14.41 14.48 4.81
C GLU A 188 -14.65 13.80 3.45
N ALA A 189 -13.88 12.76 3.12
CA ALA A 189 -14.09 11.98 1.92
C ALA A 189 -15.47 11.30 1.92
N LEU A 190 -15.86 10.66 3.03
CA LEU A 190 -17.18 10.03 3.19
C LEU A 190 -18.33 11.05 3.13
N LYS A 191 -18.16 12.24 3.73
CA LYS A 191 -19.14 13.33 3.64
C LYS A 191 -19.38 13.76 2.20
N SER A 192 -18.32 13.77 1.39
CA SER A 192 -18.37 14.23 0.00
C SER A 192 -18.80 13.13 -0.98
N TYR A 193 -18.76 11.87 -0.55
CA TYR A 193 -19.25 10.74 -1.33
C TYR A 193 -20.75 10.68 -1.31
N SER A 194 -21.38 10.78 -2.47
CA SER A 194 -22.85 10.81 -2.60
C SER A 194 -23.49 9.43 -2.82
N GLY A 195 -22.69 8.39 -3.02
CA GLY A 195 -23.17 7.05 -3.36
C GLY A 195 -23.39 6.88 -4.84
#